data_acf943b1b741c83b76c18896a0ec8696
#
_entry.id   acf943b1b741c83b76c18896a0ec8696
#
_cell.length_a   1.000
_cell.length_b   1.000
_cell.length_c   1.000
_cell.angle_alpha   90.00
_cell.angle_beta   90.00
_cell.angle_gamma   90.00
#
_symmetry.space_group_name_H-M   'P 1'
#
loop_
_entity.id
_entity.type
_entity.pdbx_description
1 polymer ?
#
loop_
_entity_poly.entity_id
_entity_poly.type
_entity_poly.pdbx_seq_one_letter_code
_entity_poly.pdbx_strand_id
1 'polypeptide(L)'
;MPKERTLTGDGVSLLVREWPGGAPGILLVHGLASSSHIWDLVAPRLSRAGTRTVAYDQRGHGRSGKPSSGYGFGRTGADAAAVIAATRLGRPVAVGHSWGANVVLELAVRSRRRVSGLVLVDGGFLRLRDRFDWPTAEQVLAPPNLSGTPLHEFLEMIQYFLRGQVEITPEVEAVFLSLMRVDAQGNIHPRLSRANHLRILRALWEQDALELLRRVRLPTLILAVRSKPGTADSAGFMEEKERAAGAVRTIGDPVRFEWIEGIHDLPLQRPAALAGRIRRFAAAIEH
;
A
#
# COMPACT_ATOMS: atom_id res chain seq x y z
N MET A 1 8.15 -12.43 15.42
CA MET A 1 8.71 -11.42 14.51
C MET A 1 8.85 -12.02 13.11
N PRO A 2 8.82 -11.24 12.03
CA PRO A 2 9.06 -11.74 10.68
C PRO A 2 10.51 -12.16 10.48
N LYS A 3 10.73 -13.08 9.54
CA LYS A 3 12.06 -13.32 8.98
C LYS A 3 12.33 -12.26 7.93
N GLU A 4 13.46 -11.57 8.01
CA GLU A 4 13.87 -10.56 7.05
C GLU A 4 14.99 -11.08 6.15
N ARG A 5 14.93 -10.73 4.88
CA ARG A 5 16.01 -10.95 3.92
C ARG A 5 15.93 -9.96 2.76
N THR A 6 17.06 -9.75 2.11
CA THR A 6 17.12 -9.00 0.85
C THR A 6 17.11 -9.97 -0.32
N LEU A 7 16.34 -9.60 -1.35
CA LEU A 7 16.35 -10.33 -2.63
C LEU A 7 16.50 -9.32 -3.79
N THR A 8 16.77 -9.84 -4.99
CA THR A 8 16.83 -9.02 -6.20
C THR A 8 15.46 -8.97 -6.86
N GLY A 9 14.90 -7.78 -7.00
CA GLY A 9 13.75 -7.47 -7.83
C GLY A 9 14.14 -7.23 -9.28
N ASP A 10 13.36 -6.43 -10.01
CA ASP A 10 13.66 -6.02 -11.38
C ASP A 10 14.77 -4.95 -11.39
N GLY A 11 16.03 -5.40 -11.25
CA GLY A 11 17.23 -4.56 -11.22
C GLY A 11 17.40 -3.73 -9.94
N VAL A 12 16.79 -4.14 -8.82
CA VAL A 12 16.87 -3.45 -7.54
C VAL A 12 16.91 -4.45 -6.38
N SER A 13 17.62 -4.13 -5.31
CA SER A 13 17.55 -4.90 -4.06
C SER A 13 16.25 -4.57 -3.31
N LEU A 14 15.54 -5.60 -2.84
CA LEU A 14 14.28 -5.45 -2.11
C LEU A 14 14.39 -6.10 -0.74
N LEU A 15 14.09 -5.37 0.32
CA LEU A 15 13.91 -5.94 1.65
C LEU A 15 12.57 -6.65 1.70
N VAL A 16 12.58 -7.91 2.11
CA VAL A 16 11.38 -8.75 2.26
C VAL A 16 11.25 -9.20 3.69
N ARG A 17 10.02 -9.23 4.18
CA ARG A 17 9.62 -9.65 5.52
C ARG A 17 8.59 -10.76 5.41
N GLU A 18 8.88 -11.91 6.04
CA GLU A 18 8.08 -13.13 5.90
C GLU A 18 7.57 -13.59 7.27
N TRP A 19 6.27 -13.84 7.36
CA TRP A 19 5.60 -14.47 8.50
C TRP A 19 5.18 -15.91 8.12
N PRO A 20 5.38 -16.89 9.02
CA PRO A 20 5.08 -18.28 8.73
C PRO A 20 3.57 -18.53 8.53
N GLY A 21 3.25 -19.64 7.87
CA GLY A 21 1.89 -20.10 7.60
C GLY A 21 1.82 -20.99 6.39
N GLY A 22 0.63 -21.45 6.06
CA GLY A 22 0.29 -22.28 4.91
C GLY A 22 -0.23 -21.49 3.71
N ALA A 23 -0.73 -22.22 2.71
CA ALA A 23 -1.48 -21.68 1.59
C ALA A 23 -2.93 -21.33 2.01
N PRO A 24 -3.61 -20.42 1.26
CA PRO A 24 -3.02 -19.56 0.23
C PRO A 24 -2.10 -18.51 0.82
N GLY A 25 -0.99 -18.23 0.16
CA GLY A 25 -0.10 -17.16 0.60
C GLY A 25 -0.73 -15.78 0.40
N ILE A 26 -0.30 -14.80 1.19
CA ILE A 26 -0.71 -13.39 1.03
C ILE A 26 0.54 -12.54 0.76
N LEU A 27 0.49 -11.75 -0.31
CA LEU A 27 1.47 -10.69 -0.58
C LEU A 27 0.89 -9.35 -0.14
N LEU A 28 1.62 -8.60 0.68
CA LEU A 28 1.24 -7.28 1.17
C LEU A 28 2.12 -6.19 0.56
N VAL A 29 1.51 -5.22 -0.11
CA VAL A 29 2.18 -4.13 -0.82
C VAL A 29 1.75 -2.78 -0.24
N HIS A 30 2.70 -2.03 0.30
CA HIS A 30 2.45 -0.75 1.00
C HIS A 30 2.21 0.44 0.04
N GLY A 31 1.73 1.56 0.56
CA GLY A 31 1.46 2.80 -0.15
C GLY A 31 2.70 3.64 -0.46
N LEU A 32 2.48 4.79 -1.14
CA LEU A 32 3.51 5.82 -1.36
C LEU A 32 3.93 6.43 -0.02
N ALA A 33 5.21 6.75 0.13
CA ALA A 33 5.81 7.29 1.36
C ALA A 33 5.57 6.41 2.61
N SER A 34 5.44 5.09 2.40
CA SER A 34 5.26 4.08 3.44
C SER A 34 6.38 3.03 3.39
N SER A 35 6.24 1.92 4.10
CA SER A 35 7.16 0.78 4.09
C SER A 35 6.39 -0.51 4.40
N SER A 36 7.06 -1.65 4.34
CA SER A 36 6.47 -2.94 4.75
C SER A 36 6.02 -2.96 6.20
N HIS A 37 6.51 -2.03 7.03
CA HIS A 37 6.12 -1.90 8.43
C HIS A 37 4.67 -1.45 8.64
N ILE A 38 4.01 -0.83 7.66
CA ILE A 38 2.56 -0.52 7.74
C ILE A 38 1.72 -1.79 8.02
N TRP A 39 2.26 -2.95 7.70
CA TRP A 39 1.62 -4.24 7.86
C TRP A 39 1.92 -4.95 9.19
N ASP A 40 2.71 -4.34 10.10
CA ASP A 40 3.16 -4.96 11.34
C ASP A 40 2.03 -5.33 12.29
N LEU A 41 0.90 -4.61 12.22
CA LEU A 41 -0.29 -4.96 12.98
C LEU A 41 -1.22 -5.94 12.25
N VAL A 42 -1.12 -6.09 10.94
CA VAL A 42 -1.99 -6.96 10.12
C VAL A 42 -1.35 -8.33 9.87
N ALA A 43 -0.10 -8.35 9.39
CA ALA A 43 0.58 -9.58 8.98
C ALA A 43 0.70 -10.65 10.09
N PRO A 44 1.02 -10.29 11.35
CA PRO A 44 1.02 -11.28 12.44
C PRO A 44 -0.36 -11.90 12.71
N ARG A 45 -1.45 -11.15 12.46
CA ARG A 45 -2.83 -11.65 12.62
C ARG A 45 -3.18 -12.66 11.54
N LEU A 46 -2.76 -12.42 10.30
CA LEU A 46 -2.91 -13.35 9.18
C LEU A 46 -2.10 -14.63 9.43
N SER A 47 -0.84 -14.47 9.84
CA SER A 47 0.07 -15.60 10.14
C SER A 47 -0.46 -16.47 11.30
N ARG A 48 -0.92 -15.86 12.41
CA ARG A 48 -1.53 -16.59 13.53
C ARG A 48 -2.80 -17.33 13.12
N ALA A 49 -3.50 -16.86 12.09
CA ALA A 49 -4.63 -17.56 11.50
C ALA A 49 -4.23 -18.64 10.48
N GLY A 50 -2.94 -19.00 10.41
CA GLY A 50 -2.42 -20.06 9.58
C GLY A 50 -1.97 -19.66 8.17
N THR A 51 -2.05 -18.38 7.79
CA THR A 51 -1.75 -17.93 6.41
C THR A 51 -0.31 -17.43 6.29
N ARG A 52 0.48 -17.99 5.39
CA ARG A 52 1.81 -17.47 5.08
C ARG A 52 1.70 -16.08 4.45
N THR A 53 2.41 -15.12 5.03
CA THR A 53 2.30 -13.71 4.65
C THR A 53 3.67 -13.15 4.33
N VAL A 54 3.76 -12.40 3.23
CA VAL A 54 4.98 -11.73 2.77
C VAL A 54 4.68 -10.26 2.55
N ALA A 55 5.49 -9.37 3.10
CA ALA A 55 5.52 -7.96 2.78
C ALA A 55 6.93 -7.59 2.30
N TYR A 56 7.07 -6.50 1.56
CA TYR A 56 8.38 -6.00 1.13
C TYR A 56 8.39 -4.48 1.06
N ASP A 57 9.56 -3.90 1.25
CA ASP A 57 9.76 -2.50 0.94
C ASP A 57 9.87 -2.33 -0.57
N GLN A 58 8.99 -1.56 -1.18
CA GLN A 58 9.03 -1.29 -2.60
C GLN A 58 10.27 -0.47 -2.98
N ARG A 59 10.69 -0.53 -4.25
CA ARG A 59 11.81 0.31 -4.75
C ARG A 59 11.65 1.76 -4.29
N GLY A 60 12.73 2.39 -3.87
CA GLY A 60 12.75 3.76 -3.36
C GLY A 60 12.40 3.89 -1.87
N HIS A 61 11.75 2.90 -1.26
CA HIS A 61 11.21 2.97 0.09
C HIS A 61 12.02 2.16 1.09
N GLY A 62 11.80 2.44 2.37
CA GLY A 62 12.34 1.68 3.49
C GLY A 62 13.82 1.36 3.33
N ARG A 63 14.17 0.09 3.47
CA ARG A 63 15.55 -0.43 3.33
C ARG A 63 15.83 -1.06 1.95
N SER A 64 14.88 -0.97 1.01
CA SER A 64 15.09 -1.36 -0.40
C SER A 64 15.96 -0.37 -1.16
N GLY A 65 16.48 -0.80 -2.31
CA GLY A 65 17.29 0.01 -3.21
C GLY A 65 16.54 1.24 -3.74
N LYS A 66 17.28 2.31 -4.01
CA LYS A 66 16.73 3.62 -4.38
C LYS A 66 17.28 4.09 -5.73
N PRO A 67 16.89 3.42 -6.84
CA PRO A 67 17.35 3.82 -8.17
C PRO A 67 16.87 5.23 -8.50
N SER A 68 17.55 5.90 -9.41
CA SER A 68 17.19 7.24 -9.88
C SER A 68 16.01 7.25 -10.86
N SER A 69 15.55 6.07 -11.33
CA SER A 69 14.48 5.92 -12.32
C SER A 69 13.74 4.58 -12.15
N GLY A 70 12.75 4.31 -13.02
CA GLY A 70 12.06 3.02 -13.05
C GLY A 70 10.93 2.90 -12.03
N TYR A 71 10.22 3.98 -11.74
CA TYR A 71 9.11 4.01 -10.78
C TYR A 71 7.73 3.84 -11.39
N GLY A 72 7.66 3.59 -12.70
CA GLY A 72 6.39 3.26 -13.36
C GLY A 72 5.88 1.85 -13.00
N PHE A 73 4.59 1.64 -13.15
CA PHE A 73 3.90 0.42 -12.71
C PHE A 73 4.39 -0.88 -13.36
N GLY A 74 4.92 -0.82 -14.58
CA GLY A 74 5.56 -1.99 -15.21
C GLY A 74 6.72 -2.54 -14.36
N ARG A 75 7.58 -1.66 -13.83
CA ARG A 75 8.73 -2.03 -12.99
C ARG A 75 8.30 -2.43 -11.58
N THR A 76 7.40 -1.66 -10.95
CA THR A 76 6.94 -1.99 -9.59
C THR A 76 6.12 -3.28 -9.56
N GLY A 77 5.33 -3.56 -10.62
CA GLY A 77 4.66 -4.85 -10.80
C GLY A 77 5.63 -6.01 -11.02
N ALA A 78 6.72 -5.78 -11.77
CA ALA A 78 7.78 -6.79 -11.96
C ALA A 78 8.52 -7.09 -10.64
N ASP A 79 8.75 -6.08 -9.78
CA ASP A 79 9.28 -6.30 -8.43
C ASP A 79 8.36 -7.20 -7.60
N ALA A 80 7.07 -6.92 -7.59
CA ALA A 80 6.09 -7.75 -6.87
C ALA A 80 6.10 -9.19 -7.38
N ALA A 81 6.18 -9.40 -8.71
CA ALA A 81 6.29 -10.72 -9.31
C ALA A 81 7.60 -11.43 -8.91
N ALA A 82 8.73 -10.71 -8.83
CA ALA A 82 10.01 -11.24 -8.38
C ALA A 82 9.97 -11.65 -6.90
N VAL A 83 9.32 -10.85 -6.04
CA VAL A 83 9.09 -11.20 -4.62
C VAL A 83 8.30 -12.50 -4.51
N ILE A 84 7.18 -12.64 -5.24
CA ILE A 84 6.37 -13.88 -5.25
C ILE A 84 7.23 -15.09 -5.65
N ALA A 85 8.02 -14.96 -6.71
CA ALA A 85 8.87 -16.05 -7.22
C ALA A 85 9.98 -16.42 -6.22
N ALA A 86 10.75 -15.43 -5.73
CA ALA A 86 11.88 -15.65 -4.85
C ALA A 86 11.47 -16.17 -3.46
N THR A 87 10.26 -15.83 -3.01
CA THR A 87 9.70 -16.34 -1.75
C THR A 87 8.98 -17.66 -1.93
N ARG A 88 8.80 -18.14 -3.17
CA ARG A 88 8.00 -19.35 -3.48
C ARG A 88 6.60 -19.26 -2.84
N LEU A 89 5.96 -18.10 -2.94
CA LEU A 89 4.67 -17.87 -2.33
C LEU A 89 3.50 -18.52 -3.10
N GLY A 90 3.79 -19.12 -4.23
CA GLY A 90 2.80 -19.74 -5.11
C GLY A 90 2.00 -18.70 -5.87
N ARG A 91 0.68 -18.83 -5.81
CA ARG A 91 -0.27 -17.85 -6.36
C ARG A 91 -1.00 -17.15 -5.20
N PRO A 92 -0.39 -16.15 -4.56
CA PRO A 92 -0.98 -15.51 -3.40
C PRO A 92 -2.20 -14.66 -3.76
N VAL A 93 -3.00 -14.33 -2.75
CA VAL A 93 -3.83 -13.13 -2.78
C VAL A 93 -2.90 -11.93 -2.63
N ALA A 94 -2.93 -11.01 -3.60
CA ALA A 94 -2.16 -9.78 -3.53
C ALA A 94 -3.00 -8.64 -2.91
N VAL A 95 -2.52 -8.12 -1.79
CA VAL A 95 -3.15 -7.04 -1.03
C VAL A 95 -2.32 -5.78 -1.18
N GLY A 96 -2.90 -4.72 -1.74
CA GLY A 96 -2.23 -3.44 -1.87
C GLY A 96 -2.96 -2.35 -1.08
N HIS A 97 -2.21 -1.50 -0.38
CA HIS A 97 -2.73 -0.31 0.29
C HIS A 97 -2.38 0.94 -0.52
N SER A 98 -3.34 1.83 -0.73
CA SER A 98 -3.11 3.12 -1.42
C SER A 98 -2.44 2.90 -2.79
N TRP A 99 -1.29 3.53 -3.06
CA TRP A 99 -0.47 3.28 -4.26
C TRP A 99 -0.13 1.79 -4.46
N GLY A 100 0.07 1.02 -3.38
CA GLY A 100 0.30 -0.42 -3.47
C GLY A 100 -0.88 -1.17 -4.10
N ALA A 101 -2.11 -0.67 -3.97
CA ALA A 101 -3.27 -1.21 -4.66
C ALA A 101 -3.16 -1.07 -6.19
N ASN A 102 -2.64 0.06 -6.66
CA ASN A 102 -2.36 0.29 -8.07
C ASN A 102 -1.26 -0.64 -8.60
N VAL A 103 -0.24 -0.94 -7.77
CA VAL A 103 0.84 -1.87 -8.11
C VAL A 103 0.30 -3.31 -8.27
N VAL A 104 -0.51 -3.80 -7.33
CA VAL A 104 -1.06 -5.16 -7.42
C VAL A 104 -2.10 -5.29 -8.54
N LEU A 105 -2.82 -4.22 -8.85
CA LEU A 105 -3.74 -4.15 -9.98
C LEU A 105 -2.97 -4.30 -11.31
N GLU A 106 -1.87 -3.57 -11.48
CA GLU A 106 -1.00 -3.69 -12.64
C GLU A 106 -0.37 -5.08 -12.75
N LEU A 107 0.12 -5.65 -11.62
CA LEU A 107 0.63 -7.01 -11.56
C LEU A 107 -0.42 -8.02 -12.08
N ALA A 108 -1.67 -7.90 -11.64
CA ALA A 108 -2.73 -8.83 -12.03
C ALA A 108 -3.08 -8.73 -13.52
N VAL A 109 -3.08 -7.52 -14.10
CA VAL A 109 -3.37 -7.33 -15.52
C VAL A 109 -2.23 -7.85 -16.39
N ARG A 110 -0.97 -7.59 -16.01
CA ARG A 110 0.21 -8.02 -16.79
C ARG A 110 0.60 -9.48 -16.57
N SER A 111 0.34 -9.99 -15.39
CA SER A 111 0.86 -11.31 -14.94
C SER A 111 -0.20 -12.10 -14.17
N ARG A 112 -1.40 -12.22 -14.73
CA ARG A 112 -2.58 -12.85 -14.13
C ARG A 112 -2.30 -14.21 -13.46
N ARG A 113 -1.40 -15.02 -14.01
CA ARG A 113 -1.07 -16.33 -13.48
C ARG A 113 -0.26 -16.28 -12.17
N ARG A 114 0.25 -15.13 -11.78
CA ARG A 114 1.10 -14.97 -10.58
C ARG A 114 0.31 -14.82 -9.30
N VAL A 115 -0.96 -14.44 -9.37
CA VAL A 115 -1.82 -14.19 -8.20
C VAL A 115 -3.15 -14.92 -8.35
N SER A 116 -3.84 -15.19 -7.24
CA SER A 116 -5.14 -15.86 -7.22
C SER A 116 -6.31 -14.86 -7.10
N GLY A 117 -6.08 -13.70 -6.49
CA GLY A 117 -7.06 -12.63 -6.32
C GLY A 117 -6.41 -11.37 -5.79
N LEU A 118 -7.19 -10.29 -5.72
CA LEU A 118 -6.76 -8.97 -5.27
C LEU A 118 -7.59 -8.45 -4.11
N VAL A 119 -6.93 -7.80 -3.13
CA VAL A 119 -7.60 -6.91 -2.17
C VAL A 119 -6.97 -5.53 -2.29
N LEU A 120 -7.75 -4.56 -2.72
CA LEU A 120 -7.34 -3.18 -2.95
C LEU A 120 -7.84 -2.32 -1.77
N VAL A 121 -6.93 -1.93 -0.89
CA VAL A 121 -7.25 -1.19 0.34
C VAL A 121 -7.05 0.29 0.09
N ASP A 122 -8.12 1.02 0.04
CA ASP A 122 -8.22 2.48 -0.18
C ASP A 122 -7.32 3.02 -1.31
N GLY A 123 -7.33 2.31 -2.44
CA GLY A 123 -6.57 2.64 -3.64
C GLY A 123 -6.93 1.73 -4.81
N GLY A 124 -6.32 1.96 -5.98
CA GLY A 124 -6.52 1.14 -7.17
C GLY A 124 -7.86 1.34 -7.88
N PHE A 125 -8.64 2.37 -7.55
CA PHE A 125 -9.92 2.67 -8.18
C PHE A 125 -10.13 4.15 -8.51
N LEU A 126 -9.25 5.03 -8.05
CA LEU A 126 -9.27 6.47 -8.34
C LEU A 126 -8.35 6.80 -9.51
N ARG A 127 -8.71 7.83 -10.27
CA ARG A 127 -7.87 8.46 -11.29
C ARG A 127 -7.53 9.88 -10.85
N LEU A 128 -6.28 10.12 -10.44
CA LEU A 128 -5.87 11.43 -9.94
C LEU A 128 -6.03 12.55 -10.98
N ARG A 129 -5.90 12.22 -12.26
CA ARG A 129 -6.10 13.18 -13.37
C ARG A 129 -7.54 13.68 -13.54
N ASP A 130 -8.52 12.99 -12.95
CA ASP A 130 -9.92 13.47 -12.96
C ASP A 130 -10.14 14.61 -11.96
N ARG A 131 -9.22 14.75 -11.00
CA ARG A 131 -9.29 15.75 -9.93
C ARG A 131 -8.29 16.89 -10.12
N PHE A 132 -7.07 16.57 -10.56
CA PHE A 132 -5.97 17.51 -10.67
C PHE A 132 -5.33 17.42 -12.05
N ASP A 133 -5.04 18.55 -12.67
CA ASP A 133 -4.00 18.60 -13.70
C ASP A 133 -2.63 18.27 -13.04
N TRP A 134 -1.61 18.00 -13.87
CA TRP A 134 -0.33 17.59 -13.32
C TRP A 134 0.35 18.69 -12.46
N PRO A 135 0.41 19.97 -12.87
CA PRO A 135 1.01 21.01 -12.04
C PRO A 135 0.37 21.10 -10.65
N THR A 136 -0.96 21.04 -10.59
CA THR A 136 -1.70 21.05 -9.32
C THR A 136 -1.44 19.80 -8.50
N ALA A 137 -1.46 18.61 -9.12
CA ALA A 137 -1.16 17.35 -8.43
C ALA A 137 0.26 17.36 -7.84
N GLU A 138 1.25 17.83 -8.61
CA GLU A 138 2.64 17.95 -8.16
C GLU A 138 2.79 18.90 -6.96
N GLN A 139 2.03 19.99 -6.94
CA GLN A 139 2.09 20.95 -5.84
C GLN A 139 1.37 20.45 -4.58
N VAL A 140 0.12 19.96 -4.75
CA VAL A 140 -0.75 19.62 -3.62
C VAL A 140 -0.37 18.28 -2.97
N LEU A 141 0.11 17.32 -3.75
CA LEU A 141 0.46 15.97 -3.29
C LEU A 141 1.97 15.77 -3.10
N ALA A 142 2.77 16.83 -3.23
CA ALA A 142 4.19 16.78 -2.93
C ALA A 142 4.41 16.48 -1.43
N PRO A 143 5.43 15.67 -1.09
CA PRO A 143 5.73 15.42 0.31
C PRO A 143 6.29 16.68 0.98
N PRO A 144 6.00 16.90 2.27
CA PRO A 144 6.65 17.95 3.03
C PRO A 144 8.17 17.73 3.11
N ASN A 145 8.92 18.80 3.27
CA ASN A 145 10.36 18.69 3.52
C ASN A 145 10.60 18.44 5.02
N LEU A 146 10.80 17.18 5.38
CA LEU A 146 11.09 16.76 6.75
C LEU A 146 12.57 16.51 7.01
N SER A 147 13.45 16.74 6.02
CA SER A 147 14.88 16.49 6.18
C SER A 147 15.50 17.49 7.16
N GLY A 148 16.17 17.00 8.18
CA GLY A 148 16.79 17.82 9.22
C GLY A 148 15.87 18.18 10.39
N THR A 149 14.63 17.68 10.41
CA THR A 149 13.72 17.84 11.56
C THR A 149 14.22 17.01 12.74
N PRO A 150 14.29 17.56 13.97
CA PRO A 150 14.61 16.78 15.15
C PRO A 150 13.64 15.63 15.37
N LEU A 151 14.15 14.47 15.81
CA LEU A 151 13.33 13.26 16.01
C LEU A 151 12.13 13.50 16.92
N HIS A 152 12.31 14.24 18.02
CA HIS A 152 11.20 14.53 18.96
C HIS A 152 10.08 15.34 18.32
N GLU A 153 10.40 16.36 17.51
CA GLU A 153 9.41 17.15 16.78
C GLU A 153 8.64 16.27 15.78
N PHE A 154 9.34 15.37 15.10
CA PHE A 154 8.68 14.42 14.18
C PHE A 154 7.70 13.50 14.92
N LEU A 155 8.04 13.01 16.11
CA LEU A 155 7.15 12.18 16.93
C LEU A 155 5.94 12.99 17.41
N GLU A 156 6.12 14.23 17.80
CA GLU A 156 5.00 15.13 18.15
C GLU A 156 4.07 15.37 16.95
N MET A 157 4.63 15.57 15.75
CA MET A 157 3.83 15.69 14.52
C MET A 157 2.98 14.45 14.25
N ILE A 158 3.54 13.25 14.44
CA ILE A 158 2.81 11.99 14.28
C ILE A 158 1.69 11.90 15.31
N GLN A 159 1.97 12.19 16.57
CA GLN A 159 0.97 12.18 17.64
C GLN A 159 -0.18 13.16 17.37
N TYR A 160 0.14 14.36 16.89
CA TYR A 160 -0.86 15.33 16.49
C TYR A 160 -1.72 14.85 15.31
N PHE A 161 -1.09 14.32 14.26
CA PHE A 161 -1.76 13.85 13.05
C PHE A 161 -2.71 12.67 13.31
N LEU A 162 -2.32 11.74 14.20
CA LEU A 162 -3.10 10.55 14.52
C LEU A 162 -4.06 10.73 15.70
N ARG A 163 -4.05 11.91 16.34
CA ARG A 163 -4.86 12.20 17.56
C ARG A 163 -6.32 11.83 17.35
N GLY A 164 -6.85 11.01 18.26
CA GLY A 164 -8.25 10.57 18.25
C GLY A 164 -8.62 9.59 17.12
N GLN A 165 -7.66 9.21 16.28
CA GLN A 165 -7.88 8.30 15.15
C GLN A 165 -7.16 6.96 15.30
N VAL A 166 -5.93 6.97 15.82
CA VAL A 166 -5.10 5.79 16.07
C VAL A 166 -4.47 5.93 17.45
N GLU A 167 -4.48 4.86 18.24
CA GLU A 167 -3.71 4.78 19.47
C GLU A 167 -2.21 4.70 19.14
N ILE A 168 -1.43 5.61 19.71
CA ILE A 168 0.02 5.64 19.51
C ILE A 168 0.67 4.63 20.44
N THR A 169 0.90 3.43 19.94
CA THR A 169 1.69 2.41 20.60
C THR A 169 3.13 2.42 20.07
N PRO A 170 4.10 1.80 20.78
CA PRO A 170 5.47 1.65 20.28
C PRO A 170 5.54 1.00 18.88
N GLU A 171 4.61 0.08 18.59
CA GLU A 171 4.53 -0.56 17.27
C GLU A 171 4.07 0.42 16.18
N VAL A 172 3.10 1.29 16.47
CA VAL A 172 2.66 2.34 15.54
C VAL A 172 3.76 3.36 15.31
N GLU A 173 4.43 3.80 16.37
CA GLU A 173 5.58 4.71 16.29
C GLU A 173 6.71 4.10 15.43
N ALA A 174 7.04 2.82 15.63
CA ALA A 174 8.04 2.12 14.84
C ALA A 174 7.71 2.09 13.33
N VAL A 175 6.43 2.06 12.95
CA VAL A 175 6.02 2.16 11.54
C VAL A 175 6.50 3.48 10.94
N PHE A 176 6.26 4.60 11.60
CA PHE A 176 6.68 5.92 11.10
C PHE A 176 8.19 6.10 11.13
N LEU A 177 8.86 5.61 12.18
CA LEU A 177 10.32 5.62 12.28
C LEU A 177 10.98 4.80 11.15
N SER A 178 10.34 3.75 10.68
CA SER A 178 10.85 2.95 9.55
C SER A 178 10.97 3.72 8.24
N LEU A 179 10.23 4.82 8.11
CA LEU A 179 10.24 5.70 6.93
C LEU A 179 11.45 6.65 6.92
N MET A 180 12.10 6.80 8.07
CA MET A 180 13.16 7.79 8.29
C MET A 180 14.52 7.12 8.54
N ARG A 181 15.57 7.84 8.22
CA ARG A 181 16.92 7.64 8.74
C ARG A 181 17.17 8.71 9.78
N VAL A 182 17.70 8.35 10.93
CA VAL A 182 18.12 9.30 11.96
C VAL A 182 19.64 9.47 11.84
N ASP A 183 20.12 10.71 11.79
CA ASP A 183 21.55 11.02 11.76
C ASP A 183 22.17 11.06 13.18
N ALA A 184 23.47 11.29 13.25
CA ALA A 184 24.22 11.35 14.51
C ALA A 184 23.81 12.53 15.41
N GLN A 185 23.15 13.55 14.85
CA GLN A 185 22.64 14.73 15.57
C GLN A 185 21.20 14.53 16.06
N GLY A 186 20.58 13.37 15.77
CA GLY A 186 19.20 13.08 16.15
C GLY A 186 18.16 13.66 15.20
N ASN A 187 18.54 14.07 13.99
CA ASN A 187 17.59 14.59 13.00
C ASN A 187 17.14 13.49 12.05
N ILE A 188 15.88 13.58 11.61
CA ILE A 188 15.31 12.64 10.63
C ILE A 188 15.60 13.07 9.19
N HIS A 189 15.69 12.04 8.32
CA HIS A 189 15.76 12.21 6.88
C HIS A 189 14.89 11.15 6.21
N PRO A 190 13.89 11.54 5.39
CA PRO A 190 13.05 10.59 4.68
C PRO A 190 13.87 9.60 3.83
N ARG A 191 13.56 8.31 3.93
CA ARG A 191 14.23 7.27 3.13
C ARG A 191 13.82 7.34 1.65
N LEU A 192 12.59 7.76 1.36
CA LEU A 192 12.14 8.07 0.00
C LEU A 192 12.50 9.53 -0.31
N SER A 193 13.34 9.75 -1.32
CA SER A 193 13.66 11.11 -1.75
C SER A 193 12.46 11.81 -2.39
N ARG A 194 12.37 13.14 -2.24
CA ARG A 194 11.34 13.95 -2.89
C ARG A 194 11.27 13.70 -4.40
N ALA A 195 12.42 13.59 -5.08
CA ALA A 195 12.47 13.34 -6.51
C ALA A 195 11.85 11.98 -6.88
N ASN A 196 12.09 10.94 -6.11
CA ASN A 196 11.49 9.62 -6.35
C ASN A 196 10.00 9.59 -5.98
N HIS A 197 9.60 10.30 -4.92
CA HIS A 197 8.19 10.50 -4.59
C HIS A 197 7.43 11.10 -5.78
N LEU A 198 7.94 12.19 -6.36
CA LEU A 198 7.29 12.84 -7.50
C LEU A 198 7.26 11.96 -8.76
N ARG A 199 8.29 11.13 -8.99
CA ARG A 199 8.26 10.14 -10.08
C ARG A 199 7.14 9.10 -9.90
N ILE A 200 6.93 8.63 -8.68
CA ILE A 200 5.85 7.71 -8.35
C ILE A 200 4.50 8.40 -8.49
N LEU A 201 4.38 9.61 -7.96
CA LEU A 201 3.16 10.41 -8.07
C LEU A 201 2.78 10.66 -9.53
N ARG A 202 3.76 10.96 -10.40
CA ARG A 202 3.54 11.11 -11.83
C ARG A 202 2.99 9.84 -12.46
N ALA A 203 3.58 8.68 -12.16
CA ALA A 203 3.09 7.40 -12.65
C ALA A 203 1.66 7.10 -12.15
N LEU A 204 1.36 7.44 -10.89
CA LEU A 204 0.04 7.29 -10.31
C LEU A 204 -1.00 8.21 -10.97
N TRP A 205 -0.62 9.45 -11.28
CA TRP A 205 -1.47 10.40 -12.00
C TRP A 205 -1.78 9.95 -13.42
N GLU A 206 -0.82 9.32 -14.11
CA GLU A 206 -0.96 8.81 -15.47
C GLU A 206 -1.79 7.52 -15.55
N GLN A 207 -1.86 6.71 -14.49
CA GLN A 207 -2.52 5.41 -14.52
C GLN A 207 -4.05 5.56 -14.57
N ASP A 208 -4.66 4.85 -15.51
CA ASP A 208 -6.11 4.67 -15.54
C ASP A 208 -6.52 3.40 -14.78
N ALA A 209 -6.76 3.56 -13.47
CA ALA A 209 -7.13 2.44 -12.61
C ALA A 209 -8.48 1.81 -13.00
N LEU A 210 -9.45 2.62 -13.48
CA LEU A 210 -10.75 2.11 -13.90
C LEU A 210 -10.64 1.26 -15.17
N GLU A 211 -9.79 1.66 -16.12
CA GLU A 211 -9.53 0.86 -17.31
C GLU A 211 -8.84 -0.46 -16.96
N LEU A 212 -7.88 -0.44 -16.03
CA LEU A 212 -7.25 -1.66 -15.54
C LEU A 212 -8.25 -2.59 -14.85
N LEU A 213 -9.16 -2.05 -14.03
CA LEU A 213 -10.21 -2.84 -13.35
C LEU A 213 -11.13 -3.53 -14.37
N ARG A 214 -11.49 -2.89 -15.49
CA ARG A 214 -12.27 -3.52 -16.58
C ARG A 214 -11.54 -4.71 -17.22
N ARG A 215 -10.21 -4.71 -17.16
CA ARG A 215 -9.35 -5.78 -17.72
C ARG A 215 -9.05 -6.89 -16.75
N VAL A 216 -9.27 -6.68 -15.45
CA VAL A 216 -9.06 -7.72 -14.44
C VAL A 216 -10.04 -8.88 -14.64
N ARG A 217 -9.53 -10.10 -14.53
CA ARG A 217 -10.29 -11.35 -14.66
C ARG A 217 -10.11 -12.27 -13.45
N LEU A 218 -9.72 -11.70 -12.33
CA LEU A 218 -9.48 -12.39 -11.06
C LEU A 218 -10.46 -11.84 -10.02
N PRO A 219 -10.90 -12.67 -9.06
CA PRO A 219 -11.63 -12.17 -7.91
C PRO A 219 -10.92 -10.96 -7.30
N THR A 220 -11.63 -9.85 -7.18
CA THR A 220 -11.07 -8.58 -6.70
C THR A 220 -12.02 -7.95 -5.71
N LEU A 221 -11.51 -7.64 -4.51
CA LEU A 221 -12.23 -6.92 -3.48
C LEU A 221 -11.60 -5.53 -3.31
N ILE A 222 -12.37 -4.49 -3.54
CA ILE A 222 -12.01 -3.11 -3.21
C ILE A 222 -12.59 -2.78 -1.84
N LEU A 223 -11.73 -2.45 -0.88
CA LEU A 223 -12.09 -1.95 0.45
C LEU A 223 -11.80 -0.45 0.48
N ALA A 224 -12.76 0.37 0.09
CA ALA A 224 -12.63 1.82 0.11
C ALA A 224 -12.96 2.36 1.50
N VAL A 225 -12.13 3.25 2.01
CA VAL A 225 -12.33 3.89 3.30
C VAL A 225 -13.37 5.01 3.17
N ARG A 226 -14.36 4.98 4.05
CA ARG A 226 -15.28 6.08 4.28
C ARG A 226 -14.88 6.82 5.55
N SER A 227 -14.32 8.00 5.37
CA SER A 227 -13.92 8.88 6.49
C SER A 227 -15.13 9.54 7.13
N LYS A 228 -15.07 9.78 8.44
CA LYS A 228 -16.11 10.53 9.14
C LYS A 228 -16.09 12.00 8.69
N PRO A 229 -17.26 12.67 8.62
CA PRO A 229 -17.30 14.12 8.38
C PRO A 229 -16.43 14.88 9.38
N GLY A 230 -15.69 15.88 8.90
CA GLY A 230 -14.82 16.72 9.75
C GLY A 230 -13.40 16.17 9.96
N THR A 231 -13.04 15.01 9.41
CA THR A 231 -11.64 14.56 9.38
C THR A 231 -10.91 15.19 8.20
N ALA A 232 -9.58 15.39 8.32
CA ALA A 232 -8.75 16.08 7.30
C ALA A 232 -8.85 15.47 5.88
N ASP A 233 -9.24 14.20 5.78
CA ASP A 233 -9.39 13.43 4.54
C ASP A 233 -10.79 13.60 3.89
N SER A 234 -11.68 14.45 4.46
CA SER A 234 -13.09 14.13 4.34
C SER A 234 -13.84 14.76 3.15
N ALA A 235 -13.62 16.02 2.78
CA ALA A 235 -14.63 16.62 1.89
C ALA A 235 -14.37 16.34 0.40
N GLY A 236 -13.18 16.62 -0.10
CA GLY A 236 -12.95 16.56 -1.55
C GLY A 236 -12.69 15.16 -2.11
N PHE A 237 -12.00 14.28 -1.35
CA PHE A 237 -11.74 12.91 -1.79
C PHE A 237 -12.96 12.00 -1.67
N MET A 238 -13.89 12.28 -0.74
CA MET A 238 -15.08 11.45 -0.58
C MET A 238 -16.03 11.53 -1.78
N GLU A 239 -16.30 12.70 -2.32
CA GLU A 239 -17.13 12.85 -3.52
C GLU A 239 -16.52 12.08 -4.70
N GLU A 240 -15.21 12.13 -4.84
CA GLU A 240 -14.49 11.42 -5.88
C GLU A 240 -14.51 9.90 -5.68
N LYS A 241 -14.29 9.45 -4.45
CA LYS A 241 -14.45 8.04 -4.09
C LYS A 241 -15.88 7.53 -4.38
N GLU A 242 -16.90 8.31 -4.10
CA GLU A 242 -18.29 7.92 -4.39
C GLU A 242 -18.58 7.86 -5.89
N ARG A 243 -18.07 8.83 -6.66
CA ARG A 243 -18.17 8.81 -8.13
C ARG A 243 -17.46 7.60 -8.71
N ALA A 244 -16.23 7.33 -8.26
CA ALA A 244 -15.46 6.17 -8.68
C ALA A 244 -16.11 4.85 -8.26
N ALA A 245 -16.69 4.78 -7.05
CA ALA A 245 -17.46 3.61 -6.59
C ALA A 245 -18.65 3.31 -7.52
N GLY A 246 -19.35 4.34 -7.98
CA GLY A 246 -20.41 4.20 -8.99
C GLY A 246 -19.88 3.55 -10.26
N ALA A 247 -18.76 4.08 -10.80
CA ALA A 247 -18.13 3.53 -12.00
C ALA A 247 -17.62 2.09 -11.82
N VAL A 248 -17.05 1.76 -10.64
CA VAL A 248 -16.60 0.38 -10.34
C VAL A 248 -17.77 -0.60 -10.29
N ARG A 249 -18.90 -0.22 -9.69
CA ARG A 249 -20.07 -1.09 -9.62
C ARG A 249 -20.63 -1.46 -10.99
N THR A 250 -20.44 -0.62 -12.00
CA THR A 250 -20.85 -0.94 -13.38
C THR A 250 -19.95 -1.99 -14.05
N ILE A 251 -18.77 -2.27 -13.49
CA ILE A 251 -17.88 -3.33 -14.00
C ILE A 251 -18.45 -4.71 -13.66
N GLY A 252 -19.05 -4.87 -12.47
CA GLY A 252 -19.58 -6.13 -12.01
C GLY A 252 -18.49 -7.18 -11.72
N ASP A 253 -18.92 -8.46 -11.68
CA ASP A 253 -17.99 -9.57 -11.42
C ASP A 253 -16.84 -9.63 -12.45
N PRO A 254 -15.60 -9.93 -12.00
CA PRO A 254 -15.23 -10.43 -10.65
C PRO A 254 -14.83 -9.33 -9.66
N VAL A 255 -15.19 -8.06 -9.86
CA VAL A 255 -14.81 -6.92 -9.02
C VAL A 255 -15.94 -6.59 -8.04
N ARG A 256 -15.65 -6.65 -6.75
CA ARG A 256 -16.57 -6.28 -5.67
C ARG A 256 -16.07 -5.03 -4.96
N PHE A 257 -16.97 -4.13 -4.62
CA PHE A 257 -16.67 -2.88 -3.93
C PHE A 257 -17.41 -2.84 -2.57
N GLU A 258 -16.63 -2.63 -1.51
CA GLU A 258 -17.13 -2.47 -0.15
C GLU A 258 -16.60 -1.19 0.49
N TRP A 259 -17.46 -0.51 1.25
CA TRP A 259 -17.05 0.56 2.14
C TRP A 259 -16.63 0.00 3.50
N ILE A 260 -15.59 0.58 4.07
CA ILE A 260 -15.19 0.36 5.45
C ILE A 260 -15.00 1.72 6.14
N GLU A 261 -15.62 1.92 7.30
CA GLU A 261 -15.41 3.14 8.06
C GLU A 261 -14.00 3.17 8.64
N GLY A 262 -13.33 4.31 8.52
CA GLY A 262 -11.98 4.49 9.04
C GLY A 262 -11.25 5.69 8.44
N ILE A 263 -9.93 5.63 8.54
CA ILE A 263 -9.01 6.58 7.91
C ILE A 263 -8.19 5.87 6.84
N HIS A 264 -7.50 6.65 6.00
CA HIS A 264 -6.65 6.10 4.93
C HIS A 264 -5.65 5.06 5.45
N ASP A 265 -5.04 5.29 6.62
CA ASP A 265 -4.14 4.34 7.28
C ASP A 265 -4.90 3.23 8.03
N LEU A 266 -5.86 2.61 7.35
CA LEU A 266 -6.66 1.49 7.85
C LEU A 266 -5.84 0.35 8.45
N PRO A 267 -4.64 -0.02 7.92
CA PRO A 267 -3.80 -1.05 8.52
C PRO A 267 -3.35 -0.74 9.95
N LEU A 268 -3.23 0.54 10.30
CA LEU A 268 -2.90 1.00 11.67
C LEU A 268 -4.15 1.14 12.52
N GLN A 269 -5.21 1.75 11.98
CA GLN A 269 -6.41 2.05 12.74
C GLN A 269 -7.26 0.82 13.05
N ARG A 270 -7.46 -0.07 12.08
CA ARG A 270 -8.36 -1.24 12.21
C ARG A 270 -7.70 -2.55 11.75
N PRO A 271 -6.52 -2.91 12.28
CA PRO A 271 -5.74 -4.05 11.79
C PRO A 271 -6.48 -5.39 11.91
N ALA A 272 -7.27 -5.59 12.96
CA ALA A 272 -8.03 -6.81 13.15
C ALA A 272 -9.18 -6.95 12.14
N ALA A 273 -9.93 -5.86 11.90
CA ALA A 273 -11.01 -5.83 10.91
C ALA A 273 -10.46 -6.07 9.49
N LEU A 274 -9.36 -5.41 9.15
CA LEU A 274 -8.70 -5.57 7.84
C LEU A 274 -8.19 -7.00 7.65
N ALA A 275 -7.47 -7.57 8.63
CA ALA A 275 -6.99 -8.95 8.56
C ALA A 275 -8.14 -9.94 8.41
N GLY A 276 -9.27 -9.72 9.11
CA GLY A 276 -10.47 -10.53 8.99
C GLY A 276 -11.10 -10.47 7.59
N ARG A 277 -11.13 -9.29 6.95
CA ARG A 277 -11.64 -9.14 5.57
C ARG A 277 -10.74 -9.84 4.56
N ILE A 278 -9.42 -9.63 4.65
CA ILE A 278 -8.42 -10.28 3.79
C ILE A 278 -8.55 -11.81 3.89
N ARG A 279 -8.64 -12.35 5.10
CA ARG A 279 -8.75 -13.78 5.34
C ARG A 279 -10.04 -14.39 4.76
N ARG A 280 -11.20 -13.74 4.99
CA ARG A 280 -12.48 -14.20 4.43
C ARG A 280 -12.46 -14.21 2.91
N PHE A 281 -11.88 -13.16 2.31
CA PHE A 281 -11.74 -13.10 0.86
C PHE A 281 -10.83 -14.22 0.34
N ALA A 282 -9.67 -14.42 0.97
CA ALA A 282 -8.74 -15.48 0.58
C ALA A 282 -9.38 -16.88 0.64
N ALA A 283 -10.12 -17.17 1.71
CA ALA A 283 -10.83 -18.44 1.85
C ALA A 283 -11.93 -18.64 0.79
N ALA A 284 -12.63 -17.56 0.39
CA ALA A 284 -13.72 -17.64 -0.59
C ALA A 284 -13.26 -17.89 -2.03
N ILE A 285 -12.01 -17.66 -2.37
CA ILE A 285 -11.48 -17.87 -3.73
C ILE A 285 -10.76 -19.21 -3.91
N GLU A 286 -10.59 -20.00 -2.84
CA GLU A 286 -10.03 -21.36 -2.90
C GLU A 286 -11.05 -22.40 -3.35
N HIS A 287 -12.33 -22.05 -3.32
CA HIS A 287 -13.46 -22.88 -3.72
C HIS A 287 -14.06 -22.42 -5.04
#